data_2122dfe12e767008e919559ce4bdc6a2
#
_entry.id   2122dfe12e767008e919559ce4bdc6a2
#
_cell.length_a   1.000
_cell.length_b   1.000
_cell.length_c   1.000
_cell.angle_alpha   90.00
_cell.angle_beta   90.00
_cell.angle_gamma   90.00
#
_symmetry.space_group_name_H-M   'P 1'
#
loop_
_entity.id
_entity.type
_entity.pdbx_description
1 polymer ?
#
loop_
_entity_poly.entity_id
_entity_poly.type
_entity_poly.pdbx_seq_one_letter_code
_entity_poly.pdbx_strand_id
1 'polypeptide(L)'
;MEGVADFVLRDVLTRVGGYDGCVSEFVRVTGSLLPARTYERETPEIRNGGYTASGTPMVIQLLGSDPEWLARNAAQAATVSPHGIDLNFGCPAKVVNRHGGGAMLLATPELLHRIVSSVRAAVPAHIAVTAKMRLGVSDTSLAIACATALEEGGAASLVVHARTRDHGYRPPAHWDWIARIADAVHVPVVANGEVWTVDDWERCRAVSGCDDVMIGRGAVSDPFLALRIRGQMARAPSDAEWPLVLRCLVDYLKKLHARIAVHHEHGRVKLWLSYLKRTWPQAAELHAAIRRLQDSIEIQGVIENALAQPGRPGAANG
;
A
#
# COMPACT_ATOMS: atom_id res chain seq x y z
N MET A 1 -0.37 3.47 -1.11
CA MET A 1 -0.90 4.46 -0.11
C MET A 1 0.04 5.66 -0.11
N GLU A 2 -0.20 6.55 -1.07
CA GLU A 2 0.64 7.73 -1.29
C GLU A 2 0.86 8.52 -0.01
N GLY A 3 2.12 8.85 0.28
CA GLY A 3 2.55 9.57 1.48
C GLY A 3 2.57 8.75 2.78
N VAL A 4 2.20 7.47 2.74
CA VAL A 4 2.15 6.62 3.94
C VAL A 4 3.08 5.43 3.84
N ALA A 5 2.96 4.62 2.77
CA ALA A 5 3.72 3.39 2.61
C ALA A 5 4.91 3.60 1.67
N ASP A 6 5.77 4.56 2.02
CA ASP A 6 7.01 4.81 1.32
C ASP A 6 8.00 3.63 1.44
N PHE A 7 9.10 3.71 0.74
CA PHE A 7 10.10 2.63 0.75
C PHE A 7 10.71 2.37 2.14
N VAL A 8 10.77 3.39 3.02
CA VAL A 8 11.30 3.22 4.37
C VAL A 8 10.33 2.43 5.23
N LEU A 9 9.03 2.78 5.19
CA LEU A 9 8.01 2.04 5.92
C LEU A 9 7.81 0.64 5.34
N ARG A 10 7.88 0.46 4.00
CA ARG A 10 7.86 -0.87 3.38
C ARG A 10 9.00 -1.75 3.90
N ASP A 11 10.22 -1.22 3.96
CA ASP A 11 11.37 -1.97 4.48
C ASP A 11 11.16 -2.39 5.94
N VAL A 12 10.64 -1.51 6.80
CA VAL A 12 10.36 -1.85 8.20
C VAL A 12 9.28 -2.93 8.30
N LEU A 13 8.15 -2.76 7.63
CA LEU A 13 7.03 -3.70 7.71
C LEU A 13 7.37 -5.07 7.12
N THR A 14 8.07 -5.12 5.98
CA THR A 14 8.48 -6.39 5.39
C THR A 14 9.58 -7.09 6.19
N ARG A 15 10.41 -6.34 6.93
CA ARG A 15 11.39 -6.90 7.85
C ARG A 15 10.73 -7.51 9.10
N VAL A 16 9.62 -6.96 9.58
CA VAL A 16 8.77 -7.62 10.58
C VAL A 16 8.31 -8.98 10.06
N GLY A 17 7.87 -9.06 8.80
CA GLY A 17 7.64 -10.32 8.11
C GLY A 17 6.15 -10.63 7.85
N GLY A 18 5.90 -11.81 7.29
CA GLY A 18 4.57 -12.33 7.01
C GLY A 18 3.97 -11.92 5.66
N TYR A 19 4.68 -11.14 4.85
CA TYR A 19 4.22 -10.69 3.52
C TYR A 19 4.85 -11.51 2.39
N ASP A 20 4.04 -11.93 1.42
CA ASP A 20 4.49 -12.64 0.21
C ASP A 20 5.01 -11.67 -0.86
N GLY A 21 4.54 -10.42 -0.82
CA GLY A 21 4.95 -9.37 -1.73
C GLY A 21 4.50 -8.00 -1.25
N CYS A 22 5.03 -6.97 -1.86
CA CYS A 22 4.61 -5.59 -1.63
C CYS A 22 4.57 -4.81 -2.95
N VAL A 23 3.82 -3.70 -2.93
CA VAL A 23 3.66 -2.81 -4.07
C VAL A 23 4.15 -1.41 -3.68
N SER A 24 4.87 -0.75 -4.57
CA SER A 24 5.37 0.61 -4.32
C SER A 24 4.22 1.62 -4.18
N GLU A 25 4.53 2.81 -3.68
CA GLU A 25 3.70 3.97 -3.98
C GLU A 25 3.69 4.17 -5.50
N PHE A 26 2.59 4.70 -6.03
CA PHE A 26 2.49 4.81 -7.48
C PHE A 26 3.41 5.89 -8.04
N VAL A 27 4.05 5.57 -9.15
CA VAL A 27 4.75 6.54 -9.99
C VAL A 27 3.74 7.15 -10.96
N ARG A 28 3.61 8.47 -10.91
CA ARG A 28 2.65 9.19 -11.78
C ARG A 28 3.25 9.40 -13.17
N VAL A 29 2.53 8.94 -14.19
CA VAL A 29 2.83 9.12 -15.61
C VAL A 29 1.95 10.23 -16.19
N THR A 30 2.58 11.30 -16.72
CA THR A 30 1.88 12.49 -17.23
C THR A 30 2.49 12.97 -18.55
N GLY A 31 2.19 12.31 -19.66
CA GLY A 31 2.53 12.80 -21.00
C GLY A 31 4.03 12.88 -21.33
N SER A 32 4.90 12.13 -20.61
CA SER A 32 6.33 12.04 -20.91
C SER A 32 6.93 10.71 -20.43
N LEU A 33 8.07 10.35 -21.02
CA LEU A 33 8.88 9.24 -20.54
C LEU A 33 9.67 9.72 -19.29
N LEU A 34 9.44 9.04 -18.16
CA LEU A 34 10.09 9.38 -16.91
C LEU A 34 11.55 8.89 -16.92
N PRO A 35 12.50 9.66 -16.41
CA PRO A 35 13.87 9.19 -16.30
C PRO A 35 14.00 8.05 -15.29
N ALA A 36 14.96 7.14 -15.49
CA ALA A 36 15.21 5.99 -14.60
C ALA A 36 15.35 6.37 -13.12
N ARG A 37 15.98 7.52 -12.83
CA ARG A 37 16.11 8.06 -11.47
C ARG A 37 14.78 8.28 -10.74
N THR A 38 13.66 8.45 -11.48
CA THR A 38 12.32 8.57 -10.85
C THR A 38 11.93 7.26 -10.21
N TYR A 39 12.12 6.15 -10.93
CA TYR A 39 11.85 4.81 -10.37
C TYR A 39 12.78 4.50 -9.20
N GLU A 40 14.08 4.81 -9.32
CA GLU A 40 15.05 4.60 -8.24
C GLU A 40 14.74 5.37 -6.96
N ARG A 41 14.18 6.57 -7.09
CA ARG A 41 13.77 7.37 -5.94
C ARG A 41 12.57 6.80 -5.20
N GLU A 42 11.55 6.38 -5.94
CA GLU A 42 10.30 5.87 -5.37
C GLU A 42 10.42 4.39 -4.94
N THR A 43 11.34 3.67 -5.57
CA THR A 43 11.51 2.22 -5.40
C THR A 43 13.00 1.84 -5.36
N PRO A 44 13.75 2.26 -4.32
CA PRO A 44 15.18 1.93 -4.22
C PRO A 44 15.46 0.42 -4.13
N GLU A 45 14.43 -0.40 -3.90
CA GLU A 45 14.48 -1.87 -3.93
C GLU A 45 14.96 -2.41 -5.28
N ILE A 46 14.83 -1.67 -6.38
CA ILE A 46 15.35 -2.07 -7.70
C ILE A 46 16.87 -2.29 -7.67
N ARG A 47 17.61 -1.61 -6.78
CA ARG A 47 19.05 -1.82 -6.58
C ARG A 47 19.37 -3.16 -5.92
N ASN A 48 18.37 -3.81 -5.35
CA ASN A 48 18.43 -5.15 -4.74
C ASN A 48 17.61 -6.16 -5.56
N GLY A 49 17.62 -6.05 -6.89
CA GLY A 49 16.90 -6.95 -7.78
C GLY A 49 15.38 -6.93 -7.64
N GLY A 50 14.81 -5.83 -7.15
CA GLY A 50 13.36 -5.71 -6.91
C GLY A 50 12.89 -6.30 -5.58
N TYR A 51 13.79 -6.63 -4.67
CA TYR A 51 13.45 -7.13 -3.34
C TYR A 51 13.68 -6.07 -2.27
N THR A 52 12.83 -6.07 -1.23
CA THR A 52 13.14 -5.35 0.01
C THR A 52 14.38 -5.95 0.68
N ALA A 53 14.94 -5.27 1.67
CA ALA A 53 16.13 -5.79 2.37
C ALA A 53 15.85 -7.12 3.13
N SER A 54 14.59 -7.44 3.40
CA SER A 54 14.16 -8.72 4.00
C SER A 54 13.86 -9.82 2.98
N GLY A 55 14.04 -9.55 1.67
CA GLY A 55 13.81 -10.53 0.61
C GLY A 55 12.36 -10.59 0.10
N THR A 56 11.49 -9.65 0.49
CA THR A 56 10.11 -9.60 -0.01
C THR A 56 10.09 -8.99 -1.41
N PRO A 57 9.48 -9.65 -2.42
CA PRO A 57 9.34 -9.12 -3.78
C PRO A 57 8.55 -7.80 -3.77
N MET A 58 9.01 -6.82 -4.55
CA MET A 58 8.36 -5.52 -4.70
C MET A 58 8.00 -5.26 -6.16
N VAL A 59 6.74 -4.88 -6.40
CA VAL A 59 6.20 -4.54 -7.71
C VAL A 59 6.09 -3.02 -7.84
N ILE A 60 6.54 -2.47 -8.97
CA ILE A 60 6.37 -1.04 -9.27
C ILE A 60 4.93 -0.78 -9.70
N GLN A 61 4.27 0.18 -9.05
CA GLN A 61 2.94 0.63 -9.42
C GLN A 61 3.00 1.91 -10.25
N LEU A 62 2.30 1.93 -11.39
CA LEU A 62 2.14 3.11 -12.24
C LEU A 62 0.72 3.66 -12.15
N LEU A 63 0.59 4.98 -12.30
CA LEU A 63 -0.69 5.68 -12.36
C LEU A 63 -0.67 6.71 -13.48
N GLY A 64 -1.65 6.63 -14.37
CA GLY A 64 -1.83 7.55 -15.50
C GLY A 64 -3.16 7.27 -16.19
N SER A 65 -3.47 8.02 -17.25
CA SER A 65 -4.69 7.87 -18.04
C SER A 65 -4.45 7.74 -19.55
N ASP A 66 -3.24 7.99 -19.99
CA ASP A 66 -2.86 7.89 -21.40
C ASP A 66 -2.24 6.53 -21.71
N PRO A 67 -2.83 5.72 -22.65
CA PRO A 67 -2.35 4.38 -22.96
C PRO A 67 -0.91 4.35 -23.50
N GLU A 68 -0.54 5.32 -24.36
CA GLU A 68 0.79 5.34 -24.98
C GLU A 68 1.86 5.67 -23.94
N TRP A 69 1.66 6.72 -23.13
CA TRP A 69 2.63 7.09 -22.12
C TRP A 69 2.76 6.07 -21.01
N LEU A 70 1.63 5.42 -20.63
CA LEU A 70 1.70 4.30 -19.67
C LEU A 70 2.48 3.11 -20.25
N ALA A 71 2.25 2.74 -21.50
CA ALA A 71 2.95 1.64 -22.17
C ALA A 71 4.46 1.90 -22.22
N ARG A 72 4.89 3.10 -22.64
CA ARG A 72 6.31 3.48 -22.70
C ARG A 72 6.99 3.48 -21.34
N ASN A 73 6.31 4.00 -20.32
CA ASN A 73 6.83 4.03 -18.95
C ASN A 73 6.83 2.64 -18.31
N ALA A 74 5.84 1.80 -18.61
CA ALA A 74 5.79 0.42 -18.13
C ALA A 74 6.91 -0.43 -18.75
N ALA A 75 7.19 -0.28 -20.04
CA ALA A 75 8.31 -0.94 -20.70
C ALA A 75 9.65 -0.56 -20.04
N GLN A 76 9.84 0.72 -19.71
CA GLN A 76 11.04 1.17 -19.00
C GLN A 76 11.08 0.64 -17.56
N ALA A 77 9.97 0.70 -16.81
CA ALA A 77 9.92 0.19 -15.44
C ALA A 77 10.16 -1.34 -15.41
N ALA A 78 9.70 -2.08 -16.40
CA ALA A 78 9.90 -3.53 -16.49
C ALA A 78 11.39 -3.93 -16.61
N THR A 79 12.26 -3.05 -17.09
CA THR A 79 13.71 -3.34 -17.12
C THR A 79 14.35 -3.43 -15.73
N VAL A 80 13.69 -2.88 -14.70
CA VAL A 80 14.19 -2.81 -13.31
C VAL A 80 13.21 -3.41 -12.29
N SER A 81 12.02 -3.87 -12.72
CA SER A 81 10.99 -4.49 -11.89
C SER A 81 10.73 -5.94 -12.35
N PRO A 82 11.56 -6.90 -11.94
CA PRO A 82 11.45 -8.29 -12.40
C PRO A 82 10.20 -9.00 -11.88
N HIS A 83 9.56 -8.48 -10.82
CA HIS A 83 8.40 -9.10 -10.16
C HIS A 83 7.06 -8.63 -10.72
N GLY A 84 7.05 -7.69 -11.67
CA GLY A 84 5.83 -7.23 -12.32
C GLY A 84 5.70 -5.71 -12.39
N ILE A 85 4.65 -5.28 -13.09
CA ILE A 85 4.18 -3.89 -13.16
C ILE A 85 2.71 -3.88 -12.74
N ASP A 86 2.34 -3.03 -11.80
CA ASP A 86 0.96 -2.86 -11.37
C ASP A 86 0.38 -1.52 -11.85
N LEU A 87 -0.88 -1.53 -12.27
CA LEU A 87 -1.60 -0.35 -12.77
C LEU A 87 -2.65 0.11 -11.76
N ASN A 88 -2.61 1.38 -11.37
CA ASN A 88 -3.52 1.93 -10.36
C ASN A 88 -4.74 2.61 -10.99
N PHE A 89 -5.89 1.94 -10.91
CA PHE A 89 -7.22 2.46 -11.28
C PHE A 89 -8.11 2.70 -10.06
N GLY A 90 -7.53 2.85 -8.87
CA GLY A 90 -8.28 3.00 -7.62
C GLY A 90 -7.97 4.24 -6.80
N CYS A 91 -7.02 5.10 -7.20
CA CYS A 91 -6.65 6.30 -6.43
C CYS A 91 -7.82 7.30 -6.40
N PRO A 92 -8.33 7.69 -5.19
CA PRO A 92 -9.43 8.63 -5.06
C PRO A 92 -8.98 10.09 -4.96
N ALA A 93 -7.68 10.37 -5.02
CA ALA A 93 -7.11 11.69 -4.79
C ALA A 93 -7.65 12.73 -5.79
N LYS A 94 -8.11 13.89 -5.29
CA LYS A 94 -8.71 14.94 -6.13
C LYS A 94 -7.78 15.40 -7.25
N VAL A 95 -6.48 15.54 -6.98
CA VAL A 95 -5.49 15.95 -7.97
C VAL A 95 -5.34 14.94 -9.10
N VAL A 96 -5.36 13.65 -8.80
CA VAL A 96 -5.32 12.55 -9.78
C VAL A 96 -6.60 12.53 -10.61
N ASN A 97 -7.74 12.60 -9.95
CA ASN A 97 -9.05 12.47 -10.57
C ASN A 97 -9.43 13.68 -11.44
N ARG A 98 -8.94 14.89 -11.10
CA ARG A 98 -9.14 16.10 -11.92
C ARG A 98 -8.55 15.96 -13.33
N HIS A 99 -7.51 15.15 -13.49
CA HIS A 99 -6.87 14.84 -14.75
C HIS A 99 -7.32 13.51 -15.38
N GLY A 100 -8.50 13.00 -14.97
CA GLY A 100 -9.10 11.78 -15.53
C GLY A 100 -8.37 10.48 -15.17
N GLY A 101 -7.44 10.50 -14.18
CA GLY A 101 -6.69 9.32 -13.76
C GLY A 101 -7.27 8.62 -12.54
N GLY A 102 -6.66 7.49 -12.15
CA GLY A 102 -7.04 6.72 -10.97
C GLY A 102 -8.47 6.21 -11.05
N ALA A 103 -9.26 6.39 -9.99
CA ALA A 103 -10.61 5.85 -9.90
C ALA A 103 -11.61 6.44 -10.91
N MET A 104 -11.32 7.60 -11.52
CA MET A 104 -12.18 8.17 -12.57
C MET A 104 -12.22 7.34 -13.84
N LEU A 105 -11.16 6.58 -14.13
CA LEU A 105 -11.09 5.66 -15.27
C LEU A 105 -12.14 4.54 -15.21
N LEU A 106 -12.65 4.22 -14.03
CA LEU A 106 -13.71 3.22 -13.82
C LEU A 106 -15.08 3.63 -14.40
N ALA A 107 -15.21 4.86 -14.91
CA ALA A 107 -16.38 5.28 -15.68
C ALA A 107 -16.31 4.85 -17.16
N THR A 108 -15.17 4.33 -17.64
CA THR A 108 -14.96 4.03 -19.06
C THR A 108 -14.18 2.71 -19.21
N PRO A 109 -14.85 1.53 -19.13
CA PRO A 109 -14.21 0.22 -19.25
C PRO A 109 -13.38 0.05 -20.53
N GLU A 110 -13.81 0.63 -21.64
CA GLU A 110 -13.09 0.59 -22.91
C GLU A 110 -11.72 1.29 -22.84
N LEU A 111 -11.61 2.33 -22.03
CA LEU A 111 -10.31 3.00 -21.81
C LEU A 111 -9.40 2.15 -20.91
N LEU A 112 -9.96 1.47 -19.90
CA LEU A 112 -9.20 0.51 -19.08
C LEU A 112 -8.60 -0.60 -19.95
N HIS A 113 -9.41 -1.22 -20.81
CA HIS A 113 -8.95 -2.23 -21.76
C HIS A 113 -7.81 -1.69 -22.64
N ARG A 114 -7.98 -0.53 -23.26
CA ARG A 114 -6.94 0.10 -24.10
C ARG A 114 -5.64 0.34 -23.34
N ILE A 115 -5.73 0.85 -22.10
CA ILE A 115 -4.54 1.09 -21.26
C ILE A 115 -3.82 -0.22 -20.99
N VAL A 116 -4.54 -1.23 -20.49
CA VAL A 116 -3.92 -2.50 -20.09
C VAL A 116 -3.34 -3.22 -21.30
N SER A 117 -4.06 -3.28 -22.44
CA SER A 117 -3.56 -3.92 -23.66
C SER A 117 -2.33 -3.22 -24.24
N SER A 118 -2.29 -1.88 -24.22
CA SER A 118 -1.10 -1.12 -24.63
C SER A 118 0.10 -1.40 -23.74
N VAL A 119 -0.11 -1.45 -22.42
CA VAL A 119 0.93 -1.77 -21.43
C VAL A 119 1.39 -3.24 -21.60
N ARG A 120 0.44 -4.18 -21.74
CA ARG A 120 0.77 -5.60 -21.92
C ARG A 120 1.59 -5.83 -23.19
N ALA A 121 1.26 -5.16 -24.29
CA ALA A 121 2.01 -5.25 -25.54
C ALA A 121 3.43 -4.69 -25.43
N ALA A 122 3.66 -3.70 -24.59
CA ALA A 122 4.96 -3.03 -24.43
C ALA A 122 5.87 -3.70 -23.38
N VAL A 123 5.30 -4.39 -22.39
CA VAL A 123 6.05 -5.08 -21.33
C VAL A 123 6.44 -6.49 -21.78
N PRO A 124 7.68 -6.98 -21.55
CA PRO A 124 8.07 -8.34 -21.88
C PRO A 124 7.11 -9.41 -21.36
N ALA A 125 6.87 -10.47 -22.12
CA ALA A 125 5.85 -11.48 -21.79
C ALA A 125 6.07 -12.18 -20.44
N HIS A 126 7.32 -12.33 -20.00
CA HIS A 126 7.68 -12.95 -18.72
C HIS A 126 7.47 -12.03 -17.50
N ILE A 127 7.22 -10.75 -17.70
CA ILE A 127 6.92 -9.78 -16.63
C ILE A 127 5.40 -9.64 -16.53
N ALA A 128 4.83 -9.93 -15.37
CA ALA A 128 3.40 -9.82 -15.15
C ALA A 128 2.95 -8.33 -15.17
N VAL A 129 1.78 -8.08 -15.76
CA VAL A 129 1.06 -6.80 -15.66
C VAL A 129 -0.17 -7.05 -14.79
N THR A 130 -0.31 -6.38 -13.68
CA THR A 130 -1.45 -6.50 -12.77
C THR A 130 -2.22 -5.19 -12.70
N ALA A 131 -3.44 -5.22 -12.19
CA ALA A 131 -4.25 -4.02 -12.07
C ALA A 131 -4.94 -3.92 -10.72
N LYS A 132 -4.95 -2.72 -10.14
CA LYS A 132 -5.66 -2.44 -8.89
C LYS A 132 -6.82 -1.49 -9.14
N MET A 133 -8.04 -1.92 -8.81
CA MET A 133 -9.27 -1.16 -9.03
C MET A 133 -10.08 -0.96 -7.75
N ARG A 134 -11.12 -0.11 -7.85
CA ARG A 134 -12.26 0.00 -6.94
C ARG A 134 -13.51 -0.54 -7.63
N LEU A 135 -14.63 -0.58 -6.88
CA LEU A 135 -15.92 -1.05 -7.39
C LEU A 135 -16.60 -0.07 -8.38
N GLY A 136 -16.02 1.10 -8.61
CA GLY A 136 -16.54 2.13 -9.49
C GLY A 136 -16.27 3.54 -8.96
N VAL A 137 -16.88 4.52 -9.59
CA VAL A 137 -16.77 5.94 -9.21
C VAL A 137 -17.77 6.27 -8.11
N SER A 138 -19.04 6.37 -8.44
CA SER A 138 -20.14 6.68 -7.50
C SER A 138 -20.91 5.44 -7.06
N ASP A 139 -21.06 4.47 -7.97
CA ASP A 139 -21.79 3.22 -7.76
C ASP A 139 -21.01 2.02 -8.32
N THR A 140 -21.63 0.86 -8.31
CA THR A 140 -21.02 -0.44 -8.68
C THR A 140 -21.51 -0.97 -10.03
N SER A 141 -22.28 -0.19 -10.79
CA SER A 141 -22.92 -0.63 -12.03
C SER A 141 -21.93 -1.12 -13.10
N LEU A 142 -20.73 -0.53 -13.14
CA LEU A 142 -19.66 -0.88 -14.06
C LEU A 142 -18.58 -1.79 -13.43
N ALA A 143 -18.73 -2.26 -12.19
CA ALA A 143 -17.69 -3.00 -11.48
C ALA A 143 -17.23 -4.24 -12.25
N ILE A 144 -18.18 -5.06 -12.72
CA ILE A 144 -17.89 -6.28 -13.51
C ILE A 144 -17.32 -5.89 -14.87
N ALA A 145 -17.93 -4.97 -15.59
CA ALA A 145 -17.44 -4.53 -16.90
C ALA A 145 -16.00 -3.99 -16.83
N CYS A 146 -15.65 -3.24 -15.76
CA CYS A 146 -14.28 -2.80 -15.54
C CYS A 146 -13.32 -3.99 -15.31
N ALA A 147 -13.70 -4.96 -14.48
CA ALA A 147 -12.86 -6.11 -14.20
C ALA A 147 -12.62 -6.96 -15.46
N THR A 148 -13.68 -7.23 -16.24
CA THR A 148 -13.59 -7.94 -17.54
C THR A 148 -12.70 -7.18 -18.53
N ALA A 149 -12.86 -5.87 -18.63
CA ALA A 149 -12.04 -5.04 -19.52
C ALA A 149 -10.53 -5.06 -19.13
N LEU A 150 -10.23 -5.13 -17.83
CA LEU A 150 -8.84 -5.27 -17.34
C LEU A 150 -8.27 -6.66 -17.69
N GLU A 151 -9.03 -7.72 -17.48
CA GLU A 151 -8.64 -9.09 -17.86
C GLU A 151 -8.43 -9.22 -19.37
N GLU A 152 -9.41 -8.82 -20.19
CA GLU A 152 -9.34 -8.86 -21.65
C GLU A 152 -8.18 -8.00 -22.18
N GLY A 153 -7.81 -6.93 -21.51
CA GLY A 153 -6.62 -6.13 -21.77
C GLY A 153 -5.30 -6.86 -21.48
N GLY A 154 -5.34 -7.99 -20.78
CA GLY A 154 -4.18 -8.84 -20.48
C GLY A 154 -3.61 -8.64 -19.07
N ALA A 155 -4.40 -8.14 -18.11
CA ALA A 155 -4.01 -8.16 -16.71
C ALA A 155 -3.89 -9.60 -16.21
N ALA A 156 -2.77 -9.93 -15.56
CA ALA A 156 -2.50 -11.28 -15.04
C ALA A 156 -3.19 -11.53 -13.68
N SER A 157 -3.57 -10.50 -12.96
CA SER A 157 -4.39 -10.55 -11.73
C SER A 157 -4.99 -9.19 -11.43
N LEU A 158 -6.05 -9.19 -10.62
CA LEU A 158 -6.75 -7.97 -10.20
C LEU A 158 -6.72 -7.84 -8.68
N VAL A 159 -6.39 -6.65 -8.17
CA VAL A 159 -6.62 -6.29 -6.77
C VAL A 159 -7.86 -5.41 -6.69
N VAL A 160 -8.89 -5.84 -5.97
CA VAL A 160 -10.16 -5.14 -5.90
C VAL A 160 -10.38 -4.53 -4.51
N HIS A 161 -10.40 -3.19 -4.43
CA HIS A 161 -10.79 -2.50 -3.20
C HIS A 161 -12.32 -2.46 -3.13
N ALA A 162 -12.86 -3.10 -2.11
CA ALA A 162 -14.31 -3.29 -1.87
C ALA A 162 -15.11 -2.00 -1.57
N ARG A 163 -14.82 -0.91 -2.27
CA ARG A 163 -15.50 0.39 -2.19
C ARG A 163 -15.45 1.13 -3.51
N THR A 164 -16.44 1.99 -3.76
CA THR A 164 -16.37 2.99 -4.83
C THR A 164 -15.41 4.13 -4.45
N ARG A 165 -15.10 5.01 -5.40
CA ARG A 165 -14.33 6.23 -5.10
C ARG A 165 -15.05 7.10 -4.06
N ASP A 166 -16.37 7.29 -4.22
CA ASP A 166 -17.18 8.18 -3.39
C ASP A 166 -17.41 7.64 -1.97
N HIS A 167 -17.37 6.32 -1.78
CA HIS A 167 -17.29 5.72 -0.44
C HIS A 167 -15.98 6.10 0.28
N GLY A 168 -14.91 6.43 -0.47
CA GLY A 168 -13.61 6.77 0.10
C GLY A 168 -13.05 5.64 0.95
N TYR A 169 -12.99 5.89 2.26
CA TYR A 169 -12.54 4.93 3.26
C TYR A 169 -13.58 4.67 4.36
N ARG A 170 -14.81 5.11 4.16
CA ARG A 170 -15.91 4.90 5.12
C ARG A 170 -16.34 3.44 5.11
N PRO A 171 -16.52 2.79 6.28
CA PRO A 171 -17.10 1.46 6.36
C PRO A 171 -18.58 1.47 5.91
N PRO A 172 -19.10 0.30 5.46
CA PRO A 172 -18.45 -0.98 5.33
C PRO A 172 -17.61 -1.12 4.05
N ALA A 173 -16.76 -2.18 3.99
CA ALA A 173 -16.25 -2.70 2.74
C ALA A 173 -17.21 -3.75 2.19
N HIS A 174 -17.51 -3.68 0.90
CA HIS A 174 -18.46 -4.56 0.23
C HIS A 174 -17.74 -5.78 -0.38
N TRP A 175 -17.28 -6.69 0.45
CA TRP A 175 -16.53 -7.88 0.01
C TRP A 175 -17.34 -8.84 -0.86
N ASP A 176 -18.68 -8.82 -0.74
CA ASP A 176 -19.60 -9.54 -1.62
C ASP A 176 -19.50 -9.14 -3.10
N TRP A 177 -19.15 -7.89 -3.38
CA TRP A 177 -18.85 -7.42 -4.73
C TRP A 177 -17.55 -7.99 -5.28
N ILE A 178 -16.57 -8.28 -4.40
CA ILE A 178 -15.33 -8.94 -4.85
C ILE A 178 -15.65 -10.37 -5.30
N ALA A 179 -16.52 -11.10 -4.57
CA ALA A 179 -16.98 -12.43 -4.98
C ALA A 179 -17.61 -12.40 -6.38
N ARG A 180 -18.54 -11.45 -6.62
CA ARG A 180 -19.19 -11.29 -7.95
C ARG A 180 -18.18 -10.98 -9.06
N ILE A 181 -17.14 -10.20 -8.76
CA ILE A 181 -16.06 -9.93 -9.73
C ILE A 181 -15.25 -11.21 -9.97
N ALA A 182 -14.88 -11.94 -8.90
CA ALA A 182 -14.13 -13.18 -9.01
C ALA A 182 -14.88 -14.25 -9.81
N ASP A 183 -16.21 -14.30 -9.70
CA ASP A 183 -17.07 -15.21 -10.50
C ASP A 183 -17.14 -14.79 -11.98
N ALA A 184 -16.85 -13.53 -12.31
CA ALA A 184 -17.00 -12.98 -13.67
C ALA A 184 -15.69 -12.97 -14.47
N VAL A 185 -14.53 -13.16 -13.83
CA VAL A 185 -13.20 -13.16 -14.47
C VAL A 185 -12.48 -14.49 -14.23
N HIS A 186 -11.50 -14.80 -15.06
CA HIS A 186 -10.70 -16.05 -14.95
C HIS A 186 -9.34 -15.82 -14.28
N VAL A 187 -8.87 -14.57 -14.26
CA VAL A 187 -7.61 -14.20 -13.58
C VAL A 187 -7.77 -14.16 -12.07
N PRO A 188 -6.73 -14.45 -11.29
CA PRO A 188 -6.77 -14.35 -9.84
C PRO A 188 -7.24 -12.97 -9.35
N VAL A 189 -8.15 -12.97 -8.38
CA VAL A 189 -8.64 -11.75 -7.72
C VAL A 189 -8.13 -11.72 -6.29
N VAL A 190 -7.45 -10.63 -5.92
CA VAL A 190 -6.95 -10.35 -4.58
C VAL A 190 -7.89 -9.38 -3.88
N ALA A 191 -8.44 -9.78 -2.74
CA ALA A 191 -9.37 -8.95 -1.99
C ALA A 191 -8.63 -7.81 -1.25
N ASN A 192 -9.24 -6.62 -1.20
CA ASN A 192 -8.68 -5.48 -0.49
C ASN A 192 -9.77 -4.63 0.17
N GLY A 193 -9.46 -4.11 1.35
CA GLY A 193 -10.27 -3.13 2.07
C GLY A 193 -10.78 -3.62 3.42
N GLU A 194 -10.66 -2.76 4.43
CA GLU A 194 -11.18 -2.92 5.80
C GLU A 194 -10.64 -4.12 6.58
N VAL A 195 -9.46 -4.62 6.27
CA VAL A 195 -8.79 -5.68 7.03
C VAL A 195 -7.86 -5.04 8.06
N TRP A 196 -8.25 -5.09 9.33
CA TRP A 196 -7.57 -4.51 10.48
C TRP A 196 -7.15 -5.55 11.52
N THR A 197 -7.81 -6.70 11.52
CA THR A 197 -7.61 -7.80 12.47
C THR A 197 -7.56 -9.13 11.73
N VAL A 198 -7.19 -10.19 12.43
CA VAL A 198 -7.28 -11.57 11.90
C VAL A 198 -8.72 -11.92 11.58
N ASP A 199 -9.69 -11.51 12.44
CA ASP A 199 -11.11 -11.75 12.22
C ASP A 199 -11.62 -11.05 10.95
N ASP A 200 -11.14 -9.84 10.67
CA ASP A 200 -11.47 -9.14 9.42
C ASP A 200 -10.92 -9.88 8.21
N TRP A 201 -9.70 -10.41 8.31
CA TRP A 201 -9.07 -11.20 7.24
C TRP A 201 -9.86 -12.47 6.96
N GLU A 202 -10.24 -13.22 7.99
CA GLU A 202 -11.06 -14.44 7.84
C GLU A 202 -12.42 -14.13 7.21
N ARG A 203 -13.12 -13.09 7.69
CA ARG A 203 -14.39 -12.65 7.12
C ARG A 203 -14.24 -12.17 5.67
N CYS A 204 -13.18 -11.41 5.38
CA CYS A 204 -12.89 -10.95 4.02
C CYS A 204 -12.78 -12.14 3.07
N ARG A 205 -11.98 -13.15 3.42
CA ARG A 205 -11.83 -14.36 2.62
C ARG A 205 -13.15 -15.16 2.49
N ALA A 206 -13.84 -15.36 3.60
CA ALA A 206 -15.10 -16.11 3.60
C ALA A 206 -16.18 -15.44 2.73
N VAL A 207 -16.27 -14.11 2.72
CA VAL A 207 -17.29 -13.37 1.93
C VAL A 207 -16.86 -13.18 0.48
N SER A 208 -15.57 -12.90 0.23
CA SER A 208 -15.08 -12.65 -1.13
C SER A 208 -14.77 -13.93 -1.91
N GLY A 209 -14.56 -15.05 -1.22
CA GLY A 209 -14.08 -16.30 -1.83
C GLY A 209 -12.60 -16.24 -2.28
N CYS A 210 -11.90 -15.13 -2.02
CA CYS A 210 -10.51 -14.98 -2.43
C CYS A 210 -9.54 -15.59 -1.41
N ASP A 211 -8.53 -16.29 -1.90
CA ASP A 211 -7.45 -16.81 -1.06
C ASP A 211 -6.48 -15.72 -0.63
N ASP A 212 -6.19 -14.79 -1.52
CA ASP A 212 -5.23 -13.72 -1.31
C ASP A 212 -5.89 -12.42 -0.89
N VAL A 213 -5.24 -11.71 0.05
CA VAL A 213 -5.73 -10.43 0.58
C VAL A 213 -4.59 -9.40 0.60
N MET A 214 -4.82 -8.26 -0.06
CA MET A 214 -3.93 -7.11 0.05
C MET A 214 -4.30 -6.28 1.28
N ILE A 215 -3.38 -6.14 2.21
CA ILE A 215 -3.56 -5.34 3.42
C ILE A 215 -2.93 -3.96 3.21
N GLY A 216 -3.66 -2.92 3.54
CA GLY A 216 -3.17 -1.53 3.49
C GLY A 216 -2.98 -0.95 4.88
N ARG A 217 -3.92 -0.09 5.29
CA ARG A 217 -3.87 0.63 6.58
C ARG A 217 -3.81 -0.29 7.81
N GLY A 218 -4.35 -1.51 7.71
CA GLY A 218 -4.25 -2.49 8.78
C GLY A 218 -2.79 -2.83 9.14
N ALA A 219 -1.95 -3.05 8.12
CA ALA A 219 -0.52 -3.31 8.32
C ALA A 219 0.24 -2.11 8.92
N VAL A 220 -0.22 -0.89 8.65
CA VAL A 220 0.37 0.33 9.22
C VAL A 220 -0.08 0.55 10.66
N SER A 221 -1.32 0.17 10.99
CA SER A 221 -1.89 0.26 12.35
C SER A 221 -1.39 -0.84 13.27
N ASP A 222 -1.19 -2.05 12.74
CA ASP A 222 -0.55 -3.16 13.44
C ASP A 222 0.56 -3.75 12.55
N PRO A 223 1.83 -3.40 12.82
CA PRO A 223 2.97 -3.92 12.06
C PRO A 223 3.07 -5.44 12.07
N PHE A 224 2.45 -6.10 13.05
CA PHE A 224 2.48 -7.56 13.25
C PHE A 224 1.26 -8.28 12.65
N LEU A 225 0.33 -7.56 12.03
CA LEU A 225 -0.91 -8.14 11.51
C LEU A 225 -0.67 -9.33 10.57
N ALA A 226 0.32 -9.24 9.68
CA ALA A 226 0.64 -10.34 8.77
C ALA A 226 1.16 -11.58 9.52
N LEU A 227 1.98 -11.40 10.58
CA LEU A 227 2.43 -12.50 11.44
C LEU A 227 1.28 -13.13 12.23
N ARG A 228 0.31 -12.32 12.70
CA ARG A 228 -0.89 -12.81 13.38
C ARG A 228 -1.76 -13.65 12.45
N ILE A 229 -1.96 -13.18 11.22
CA ILE A 229 -2.69 -13.91 10.17
C ILE A 229 -2.03 -15.27 9.90
N ARG A 230 -0.70 -15.33 9.94
CA ARG A 230 0.07 -16.58 9.75
C ARG A 230 0.17 -17.44 11.01
N GLY A 231 -0.45 -17.04 12.13
CA GLY A 231 -0.36 -17.78 13.39
C GLY A 231 1.02 -17.74 14.05
N GLN A 232 1.91 -16.84 13.65
CA GLN A 232 3.26 -16.67 14.19
C GLN A 232 3.31 -15.73 15.40
N MET A 233 2.22 -15.03 15.67
CA MET A 233 1.99 -14.21 16.86
C MET A 233 0.57 -14.42 17.39
N ALA A 234 0.32 -13.98 18.62
CA ALA A 234 -1.01 -14.00 19.21
C ALA A 234 -2.02 -13.32 18.29
N ARG A 235 -3.24 -13.86 18.19
CA ARG A 235 -4.30 -13.42 17.28
C ARG A 235 -4.69 -11.95 17.46
N ALA A 236 -4.68 -11.47 18.70
CA ALA A 236 -4.95 -10.08 19.04
C ALA A 236 -3.71 -9.39 19.62
N PRO A 237 -3.53 -8.08 19.38
CA PRO A 237 -2.51 -7.27 20.02
C PRO A 237 -2.65 -7.25 21.54
N SER A 238 -1.52 -7.16 22.24
CA SER A 238 -1.47 -6.98 23.69
C SER A 238 -0.48 -5.89 24.08
N ASP A 239 -0.69 -5.24 25.24
CA ASP A 239 0.21 -4.19 25.74
C ASP A 239 1.65 -4.69 25.93
N ALA A 240 1.85 -5.99 26.16
CA ALA A 240 3.16 -6.60 26.28
C ALA A 240 4.00 -6.51 24.99
N GLU A 241 3.36 -6.30 23.85
CA GLU A 241 4.03 -6.17 22.55
C GLU A 241 4.41 -4.72 22.22
N TRP A 242 3.96 -3.72 23.00
CA TRP A 242 4.27 -2.32 22.76
C TRP A 242 5.79 -2.04 22.62
N PRO A 243 6.69 -2.64 23.41
CA PRO A 243 8.13 -2.48 23.20
C PRO A 243 8.61 -2.95 21.81
N LEU A 244 7.94 -3.90 21.17
CA LEU A 244 8.27 -4.32 19.78
C LEU A 244 7.86 -3.22 18.78
N VAL A 245 6.71 -2.58 18.98
CA VAL A 245 6.28 -1.43 18.18
C VAL A 245 7.28 -0.26 18.31
N LEU A 246 7.74 0.03 19.53
CA LEU A 246 8.77 1.04 19.76
C LEU A 246 10.08 0.73 19.03
N ARG A 247 10.50 -0.53 18.99
CA ARG A 247 11.67 -0.96 18.20
C ARG A 247 11.47 -0.71 16.70
N CYS A 248 10.28 -0.99 16.18
CA CYS A 248 9.95 -0.67 14.78
C CYS A 248 10.03 0.84 14.51
N LEU A 249 9.55 1.69 15.45
CA LEU A 249 9.64 3.15 15.33
C LEU A 249 11.08 3.65 15.37
N VAL A 250 11.94 3.09 16.23
CA VAL A 250 13.38 3.41 16.28
C VAL A 250 14.07 3.00 14.98
N ASP A 251 13.80 1.78 14.46
CA ASP A 251 14.36 1.33 13.18
C ASP A 251 13.90 2.23 12.04
N TYR A 252 12.62 2.62 12.03
CA TYR A 252 12.07 3.54 11.04
C TYR A 252 12.78 4.90 11.06
N LEU A 253 12.97 5.51 12.23
CA LEU A 253 13.71 6.77 12.39
C LEU A 253 15.15 6.68 11.89
N LYS A 254 15.89 5.65 12.30
CA LYS A 254 17.27 5.41 11.84
C LYS A 254 17.36 5.33 10.31
N LYS A 255 16.36 4.70 9.68
CA LYS A 255 16.30 4.59 8.22
C LYS A 255 15.89 5.91 7.55
N LEU A 256 15.01 6.68 8.17
CA LEU A 256 14.67 8.02 7.70
C LEU A 256 15.91 8.92 7.69
N HIS A 257 16.68 8.99 8.79
CA HIS A 257 17.93 9.75 8.88
C HIS A 257 18.94 9.41 7.75
N ALA A 258 18.98 8.14 7.34
CA ALA A 258 19.88 7.69 6.29
C ALA A 258 19.40 8.00 4.86
N ARG A 259 18.11 8.30 4.66
CA ARG A 259 17.47 8.25 3.34
C ARG A 259 16.63 9.48 2.96
N ILE A 260 16.17 10.24 3.95
CA ILE A 260 15.22 11.35 3.76
C ILE A 260 15.85 12.65 4.24
N ALA A 261 15.45 13.78 3.67
CA ALA A 261 15.90 15.09 4.15
C ALA A 261 15.33 15.36 5.56
N VAL A 262 16.19 15.81 6.46
CA VAL A 262 15.95 15.97 7.91
C VAL A 262 14.60 16.66 8.23
N HIS A 263 14.24 17.69 7.49
CA HIS A 263 13.01 18.46 7.73
C HIS A 263 11.71 17.70 7.41
N HIS A 264 11.78 16.53 6.77
CA HIS A 264 10.59 15.69 6.49
C HIS A 264 10.42 14.51 7.47
N GLU A 265 11.44 14.17 8.24
CA GLU A 265 11.47 12.97 9.08
C GLU A 265 10.42 12.99 10.17
N HIS A 266 10.35 14.09 10.93
CA HIS A 266 9.41 14.26 12.04
C HIS A 266 7.95 14.10 11.62
N GLY A 267 7.59 14.57 10.42
CA GLY A 267 6.24 14.44 9.88
C GLY A 267 5.86 12.99 9.61
N ARG A 268 6.81 12.20 9.08
CA ARG A 268 6.58 10.78 8.76
C ARG A 268 6.38 9.92 10.00
N VAL A 269 7.16 10.15 11.06
CA VAL A 269 7.00 9.43 12.32
C VAL A 269 5.66 9.76 12.98
N LYS A 270 5.28 11.05 13.01
CA LYS A 270 3.97 11.48 13.54
C LYS A 270 2.82 10.88 12.73
N LEU A 271 2.97 10.81 11.42
CA LEU A 271 2.00 10.18 10.55
C LEU A 271 1.83 8.70 10.90
N TRP A 272 2.93 7.94 11.02
CA TRP A 272 2.84 6.53 11.38
C TRP A 272 2.21 6.34 12.76
N LEU A 273 2.61 7.11 13.77
CA LEU A 273 1.97 7.09 15.09
C LEU A 273 0.47 7.37 15.01
N SER A 274 0.02 8.21 14.09
CA SER A 274 -1.42 8.48 13.92
C SER A 274 -2.21 7.24 13.47
N TYR A 275 -1.59 6.32 12.76
CA TYR A 275 -2.18 5.02 12.39
C TYR A 275 -2.09 4.02 13.55
N LEU A 276 -0.94 3.95 14.23
CA LEU A 276 -0.72 3.04 15.36
C LEU A 276 -1.73 3.24 16.50
N LYS A 277 -2.22 4.47 16.70
CA LYS A 277 -3.26 4.80 17.70
C LYS A 277 -4.52 3.94 17.60
N ARG A 278 -4.81 3.38 16.43
CA ARG A 278 -5.98 2.53 16.25
C ARG A 278 -5.86 1.21 17.02
N THR A 279 -4.65 0.70 17.09
CA THR A 279 -4.35 -0.61 17.69
C THR A 279 -3.71 -0.47 19.06
N TRP A 280 -2.90 0.57 19.26
CA TRP A 280 -2.04 0.78 20.42
C TRP A 280 -2.42 2.08 21.14
N PRO A 281 -3.11 2.03 22.31
CA PRO A 281 -3.44 3.23 23.08
C PRO A 281 -2.20 4.07 23.44
N GLN A 282 -1.08 3.41 23.76
CA GLN A 282 0.21 4.04 24.08
C GLN A 282 0.74 4.92 22.93
N ALA A 283 0.37 4.63 21.70
CA ALA A 283 0.74 5.46 20.55
C ALA A 283 0.07 6.85 20.60
N ALA A 284 -1.08 7.00 21.27
CA ALA A 284 -1.72 8.29 21.43
C ALA A 284 -0.93 9.16 22.42
N GLU A 285 -0.45 8.58 23.51
CA GLU A 285 0.38 9.27 24.52
C GLU A 285 1.71 9.69 23.92
N LEU A 286 2.40 8.77 23.25
CA LEU A 286 3.66 9.05 22.57
C LEU A 286 3.51 10.13 21.50
N HIS A 287 2.44 10.07 20.70
CA HIS A 287 2.16 11.10 19.69
C HIS A 287 1.89 12.47 20.33
N ALA A 288 1.20 12.52 21.46
CA ALA A 288 0.97 13.77 22.21
C ALA A 288 2.29 14.36 22.72
N ALA A 289 3.20 13.52 23.22
CA ALA A 289 4.52 13.94 23.69
C ALA A 289 5.37 14.56 22.57
N ILE A 290 5.35 13.96 21.35
CA ILE A 290 6.22 14.43 20.24
C ILE A 290 5.54 15.39 19.27
N ARG A 291 4.25 15.68 19.41
CA ARG A 291 3.48 16.44 18.37
C ARG A 291 4.06 17.80 18.03
N ARG A 292 4.69 18.48 19.00
CA ARG A 292 5.27 19.83 18.85
C ARG A 292 6.75 19.80 18.47
N LEU A 293 7.44 18.68 18.64
CA LEU A 293 8.84 18.53 18.33
C LEU A 293 9.03 18.53 16.81
N GLN A 294 10.06 19.19 16.34
CA GLN A 294 10.44 19.23 14.92
C GLN A 294 11.80 18.58 14.67
N ASP A 295 12.60 18.43 15.71
CA ASP A 295 13.88 17.73 15.63
C ASP A 295 13.67 16.21 15.77
N SER A 296 14.11 15.48 14.76
CA SER A 296 13.99 14.03 14.70
C SER A 296 14.89 13.29 15.69
N ILE A 297 16.02 13.90 16.09
CA ILE A 297 16.91 13.36 17.12
C ILE A 297 16.23 13.45 18.49
N GLU A 298 15.60 14.60 18.80
CA GLU A 298 14.81 14.78 20.02
C GLU A 298 13.65 13.79 20.07
N ILE A 299 12.92 13.60 18.95
CA ILE A 299 11.86 12.60 18.83
C ILE A 299 12.40 11.19 19.07
N GLN A 300 13.55 10.85 18.51
CA GLN A 300 14.18 9.55 18.74
C GLN A 300 14.48 9.35 20.24
N GLY A 301 15.04 10.34 20.89
CA GLY A 301 15.31 10.28 22.33
C GLY A 301 14.06 10.01 23.16
N VAL A 302 12.92 10.64 22.83
CA VAL A 302 11.64 10.38 23.51
C VAL A 302 11.19 8.92 23.29
N ILE A 303 11.31 8.39 22.09
CA ILE A 303 10.91 7.00 21.76
C ILE A 303 11.84 5.99 22.46
N GLU A 304 13.15 6.23 22.47
CA GLU A 304 14.14 5.36 23.14
C GLU A 304 13.94 5.36 24.67
N ASN A 305 13.62 6.50 25.25
CA ASN A 305 13.27 6.59 26.68
C ASN A 305 11.99 5.78 26.99
N ALA A 306 10.98 5.85 26.14
CA ALA A 306 9.77 5.03 26.28
C ALA A 306 10.08 3.53 26.15
N LEU A 307 11.02 3.15 25.29
CA LEU A 307 11.49 1.77 25.15
C LEU A 307 12.28 1.28 26.37
N ALA A 308 13.07 2.15 26.99
CA ALA A 308 13.87 1.81 28.18
C ALA A 308 13.00 1.66 29.46
N GLN A 309 11.80 2.24 29.48
CA GLN A 309 10.90 2.23 30.64
C GLN A 309 9.50 1.71 30.25
N PRO A 310 9.33 0.45 29.86
CA PRO A 310 8.09 -0.08 29.30
C PRO A 310 6.93 -0.22 30.31
N GLY A 311 6.77 0.66 31.25
CA GLY A 311 5.71 0.64 32.28
C GLY A 311 5.39 1.99 32.90
N ARG A 312 6.01 3.08 32.44
CA ARG A 312 5.65 4.43 32.86
C ARG A 312 4.94 5.19 31.74
N PRO A 313 3.69 5.63 31.94
CA PRO A 313 3.10 6.64 31.07
C PRO A 313 4.03 7.86 31.06
N GLY A 314 4.26 8.44 29.87
CA GLY A 314 5.24 9.49 29.66
C GLY A 314 5.12 10.63 30.67
N ALA A 315 6.07 10.72 31.57
CA ALA A 315 6.25 11.88 32.41
C ALA A 315 6.66 13.04 31.47
N ALA A 316 5.71 13.91 31.13
CA ALA A 316 6.01 15.21 30.61
C ALA A 316 6.77 15.94 31.73
N ASN A 317 8.09 16.15 31.55
CA ASN A 317 8.83 17.08 32.35
C ASN A 317 8.20 18.45 32.16
N GLY A 318 7.75 19.04 33.29
CA GLY A 318 7.13 20.35 33.43
C GLY A 318 8.06 21.52 33.03
#